data_acf9cc6c4ca300bfede921279b8f64e8
#
_entry.id   acf9cc6c4ca300bfede921279b8f64e8
#
_cell.length_a   1.000
_cell.length_b   1.000
_cell.length_c   1.000
_cell.angle_alpha   90.00
_cell.angle_beta   90.00
_cell.angle_gamma   90.00
#
_symmetry.space_group_name_H-M   'P 1'
#
loop_
_entity.id
_entity.type
_entity.pdbx_description
1 polymer ?
#
loop_
_entity_poly.entity_id
_entity_poly.type
_entity_poly.pdbx_seq_one_letter_code
_entity_poly.pdbx_strand_id
1 'polypeptide(L)'
;MTVQIGIVLLTFVIFVVLILSNKVKIDLAAMAIPIILEVTQILDFGEAWSGLVNNSVIMMASMVVVGAAVGKTSLLGKMTGVLIKPGASDLKIMIGIAIPILFLGNFVNGVATLTIVIPMIVGICAEQQRPISKFIYPACVLAHIWPGFLPTGGNAAGYLQYNTILENLGGVGTFEFFSMMINKIPIEIIVIPFVILVTLKMAPDLGNIPSKVEGAAANQAVAENKAKASSTTMTPAQEKFTVFVFIACVVGIVTCALTGLSTWYPATIAAFVLTASGAMSIKESRDAMTTPVIWITVGTLPLATALSKTGADQLIAEVFHQLTGDLPPIAIMVSMYIVCMLLTQFMSNLAVGSAFRTLAAVIAVQFGYDGRAMMMSAQEGASNCFMLPTATPAMMMGYEAGGYRIKDFVRMGLPITILMTIIFSIYTPYMFPLIP
;
A
#
# COMPACT_ATOMS: atom_id res chain seq x y z
N MET A 1 -19.67 0.10 31.36
CA MET A 1 -19.60 -0.15 29.90
C MET A 1 -21.03 -0.24 29.37
N THR A 2 -21.45 0.67 28.49
CA THR A 2 -22.78 0.57 27.89
C THR A 2 -22.82 -0.61 26.89
N VAL A 3 -24.03 -1.15 26.64
CA VAL A 3 -24.18 -2.24 25.64
C VAL A 3 -23.64 -1.84 24.27
N GLN A 4 -23.83 -0.59 23.89
CA GLN A 4 -23.36 -0.03 22.62
C GLN A 4 -21.82 -0.04 22.50
N ILE A 5 -21.11 0.40 23.55
CA ILE A 5 -19.63 0.31 23.61
C ILE A 5 -19.19 -1.15 23.41
N GLY A 6 -19.86 -2.08 24.13
CA GLY A 6 -19.55 -3.51 24.00
C GLY A 6 -19.70 -4.06 22.59
N ILE A 7 -20.76 -3.66 21.86
CA ILE A 7 -21.00 -4.08 20.48
C ILE A 7 -19.94 -3.52 19.54
N VAL A 8 -19.59 -2.24 19.66
CA VAL A 8 -18.58 -1.62 18.78
C VAL A 8 -17.21 -2.25 18.99
N LEU A 9 -16.79 -2.44 20.25
CA LEU A 9 -15.54 -3.11 20.56
C LEU A 9 -15.52 -4.56 20.09
N LEU A 10 -16.63 -5.28 20.26
CA LEU A 10 -16.76 -6.66 19.75
C LEU A 10 -16.69 -6.68 18.23
N THR A 11 -17.32 -5.75 17.52
CA THR A 11 -17.25 -5.61 16.07
C THR A 11 -15.80 -5.41 15.62
N PHE A 12 -15.07 -4.54 16.30
CA PHE A 12 -13.64 -4.32 16.02
C PHE A 12 -12.81 -5.60 16.28
N VAL A 13 -13.03 -6.26 17.41
CA VAL A 13 -12.34 -7.52 17.75
C VAL A 13 -12.67 -8.63 16.76
N ILE A 14 -13.95 -8.78 16.36
CA ILE A 14 -14.37 -9.75 15.34
C ILE A 14 -13.65 -9.45 14.02
N PHE A 15 -13.62 -8.18 13.59
CA PHE A 15 -12.91 -7.78 12.38
C PHE A 15 -11.42 -8.17 12.44
N VAL A 16 -10.73 -7.85 13.54
CA VAL A 16 -9.33 -8.25 13.75
C VAL A 16 -9.15 -9.77 13.75
N VAL A 17 -10.03 -10.51 14.43
CA VAL A 17 -9.97 -11.98 14.50
C VAL A 17 -10.22 -12.62 13.13
N LEU A 18 -11.18 -12.11 12.35
CA LEU A 18 -11.46 -12.60 11.00
C LEU A 18 -10.23 -12.39 10.09
N ILE A 19 -9.58 -11.24 10.21
CA ILE A 19 -8.32 -10.95 9.51
C ILE A 19 -7.23 -11.93 9.94
N LEU A 20 -7.01 -12.10 11.24
CA LEU A 20 -6.00 -13.00 11.81
C LEU A 20 -6.19 -14.45 11.38
N SER A 21 -7.44 -14.88 11.24
CA SER A 21 -7.76 -16.25 10.86
C SER A 21 -7.36 -16.61 9.43
N ASN A 22 -7.19 -15.63 8.54
CA ASN A 22 -6.98 -15.81 7.10
C ASN A 22 -8.05 -16.69 6.40
N LYS A 23 -9.17 -16.97 7.06
CA LYS A 23 -10.26 -17.81 6.53
C LYS A 23 -11.27 -17.01 5.70
N VAL A 24 -11.37 -15.72 5.95
CA VAL A 24 -12.30 -14.80 5.28
C VAL A 24 -11.49 -13.77 4.52
N LYS A 25 -11.91 -13.43 3.30
CA LYS A 25 -11.30 -12.33 2.55
C LYS A 25 -11.49 -11.02 3.32
N ILE A 26 -10.43 -10.21 3.37
CA ILE A 26 -10.40 -8.99 4.18
C ILE A 26 -11.47 -7.97 3.77
N ASP A 27 -11.75 -7.84 2.48
CA ASP A 27 -12.80 -6.98 1.95
C ASP A 27 -14.18 -7.40 2.48
N LEU A 28 -14.45 -8.71 2.53
CA LEU A 28 -15.68 -9.25 3.07
C LEU A 28 -15.76 -9.05 4.59
N ALA A 29 -14.66 -9.24 5.32
CA ALA A 29 -14.59 -8.98 6.75
C ALA A 29 -14.85 -7.49 7.07
N ALA A 30 -14.30 -6.57 6.27
CA ALA A 30 -14.51 -5.15 6.43
C ALA A 30 -15.98 -4.75 6.16
N MET A 31 -16.63 -5.36 5.16
CA MET A 31 -18.03 -5.09 4.84
C MET A 31 -19.00 -5.61 5.91
N ALA A 32 -18.59 -6.50 6.79
CA ALA A 32 -19.41 -6.90 7.94
C ALA A 32 -19.59 -5.76 8.97
N ILE A 33 -18.64 -4.81 9.05
CA ILE A 33 -18.70 -3.70 10.01
C ILE A 33 -19.93 -2.83 9.82
N PRO A 34 -20.19 -2.20 8.65
CA PRO A 34 -21.39 -1.37 8.46
C PRO A 34 -22.67 -2.16 8.68
N ILE A 35 -22.74 -3.42 8.27
CA ILE A 35 -23.90 -4.28 8.48
C ILE A 35 -24.20 -4.47 9.98
N ILE A 36 -23.17 -4.80 10.78
CA ILE A 36 -23.34 -4.98 12.23
C ILE A 36 -23.77 -3.67 12.87
N LEU A 37 -23.11 -2.55 12.54
CA LEU A 37 -23.38 -1.25 13.14
C LEU A 37 -24.79 -0.72 12.81
N GLU A 38 -25.31 -0.99 11.61
CA GLU A 38 -26.67 -0.64 11.21
C GLU A 38 -27.71 -1.55 11.89
N VAL A 39 -27.55 -2.88 11.80
CA VAL A 39 -28.49 -3.84 12.38
C VAL A 39 -28.60 -3.65 13.90
N THR A 40 -27.53 -3.28 14.57
CA THR A 40 -27.52 -2.98 16.02
C THR A 40 -27.98 -1.56 16.35
N GLN A 41 -28.37 -0.76 15.36
CA GLN A 41 -28.84 0.62 15.49
C GLN A 41 -27.85 1.56 16.19
N ILE A 42 -26.55 1.26 16.13
CA ILE A 42 -25.49 2.15 16.59
C ILE A 42 -25.32 3.33 15.60
N LEU A 43 -25.34 3.00 14.31
CA LEU A 43 -25.33 3.96 13.22
C LEU A 43 -26.63 3.83 12.43
N ASP A 44 -27.11 4.95 11.90
CA ASP A 44 -28.16 4.92 10.88
C ASP A 44 -27.63 4.45 9.51
N PHE A 45 -28.53 4.23 8.55
CA PHE A 45 -28.15 3.78 7.20
C PHE A 45 -27.14 4.73 6.54
N GLY A 46 -27.36 6.06 6.64
CA GLY A 46 -26.48 7.05 6.02
C GLY A 46 -25.08 7.05 6.64
N GLU A 47 -25.00 6.94 7.96
CA GLU A 47 -23.73 6.85 8.69
C GLU A 47 -23.00 5.53 8.42
N ALA A 48 -23.69 4.41 8.49
CA ALA A 48 -23.12 3.07 8.29
C ALA A 48 -22.55 2.88 6.87
N TRP A 49 -23.23 3.43 5.85
CA TRP A 49 -22.84 3.30 4.45
C TRP A 49 -22.18 4.57 3.89
N SER A 50 -21.79 5.52 4.74
CA SER A 50 -21.11 6.76 4.36
C SER A 50 -19.85 6.53 3.51
N GLY A 51 -19.18 5.40 3.68
CA GLY A 51 -18.03 5.01 2.88
C GLY A 51 -18.32 4.90 1.38
N LEU A 52 -19.55 4.52 0.97
CA LEU A 52 -19.92 4.41 -0.45
C LEU A 52 -20.00 5.76 -1.18
N VAL A 53 -20.32 6.83 -0.46
CA VAL A 53 -20.43 8.19 -1.01
C VAL A 53 -19.28 9.10 -0.57
N ASN A 54 -18.21 8.52 -0.02
CA ASN A 54 -17.07 9.26 0.47
C ASN A 54 -16.14 9.71 -0.68
N ASN A 55 -15.72 10.97 -0.63
CA ASN A 55 -14.84 11.58 -1.63
C ASN A 55 -13.53 10.80 -1.82
N SER A 56 -12.97 10.26 -0.73
CA SER A 56 -11.72 9.48 -0.81
C SER A 56 -11.93 8.16 -1.55
N VAL A 57 -13.05 7.50 -1.36
CA VAL A 57 -13.40 6.24 -2.04
C VAL A 57 -13.65 6.49 -3.53
N ILE A 58 -14.37 7.56 -3.87
CA ILE A 58 -14.61 7.94 -5.28
C ILE A 58 -13.28 8.26 -5.97
N MET A 59 -12.41 9.04 -5.33
CA MET A 59 -11.08 9.36 -5.86
C MET A 59 -10.23 8.09 -6.01
N MET A 60 -10.22 7.21 -5.02
CA MET A 60 -9.47 5.96 -5.05
C MET A 60 -9.92 5.07 -6.21
N ALA A 61 -11.23 4.83 -6.36
CA ALA A 61 -11.79 4.04 -7.45
C ALA A 61 -11.40 4.61 -8.82
N SER A 62 -11.50 5.93 -8.98
CA SER A 62 -11.14 6.63 -10.22
C SER A 62 -9.64 6.51 -10.52
N MET A 63 -8.78 6.72 -9.54
CA MET A 63 -7.33 6.67 -9.72
C MET A 63 -6.79 5.25 -9.96
N VAL A 64 -7.48 4.22 -9.46
CA VAL A 64 -7.15 2.82 -9.80
C VAL A 64 -7.40 2.56 -11.29
N VAL A 65 -8.49 3.09 -11.87
CA VAL A 65 -8.75 2.99 -13.31
C VAL A 65 -7.68 3.73 -14.13
N VAL A 66 -7.36 4.97 -13.73
CA VAL A 66 -6.29 5.77 -14.39
C VAL A 66 -4.95 5.04 -14.31
N GLY A 67 -4.59 4.51 -13.14
CA GLY A 67 -3.36 3.75 -12.95
C GLY A 67 -3.30 2.48 -13.80
N ALA A 68 -4.39 1.73 -13.88
CA ALA A 68 -4.50 0.55 -14.73
C ALA A 68 -4.33 0.91 -16.23
N ALA A 69 -4.89 2.04 -16.68
CA ALA A 69 -4.72 2.51 -18.06
C ALA A 69 -3.25 2.85 -18.38
N VAL A 70 -2.56 3.56 -17.48
CA VAL A 70 -1.12 3.86 -17.63
C VAL A 70 -0.28 2.57 -17.64
N GLY A 71 -0.62 1.59 -16.81
CA GLY A 71 0.05 0.28 -16.77
C GLY A 71 -0.05 -0.52 -18.08
N LYS A 72 -1.01 -0.22 -18.94
CA LYS A 72 -1.17 -0.86 -20.29
C LYS A 72 -0.31 -0.22 -21.38
N THR A 73 0.33 0.93 -21.12
CA THR A 73 1.14 1.63 -22.12
C THR A 73 2.49 0.95 -22.36
N SER A 74 3.07 1.11 -23.55
CA SER A 74 4.40 0.57 -23.93
C SER A 74 5.58 1.27 -23.25
N LEU A 75 5.31 2.31 -22.43
CA LEU A 75 6.35 3.07 -21.71
C LEU A 75 7.31 2.15 -20.95
N LEU A 76 6.79 1.08 -20.36
CA LEU A 76 7.55 0.10 -19.61
C LEU A 76 8.56 -0.68 -20.44
N GLY A 77 8.12 -1.18 -21.60
CA GLY A 77 9.00 -1.93 -22.50
C GLY A 77 10.15 -1.08 -23.07
N LYS A 78 9.91 0.21 -23.24
CA LYS A 78 10.95 1.14 -23.74
C LYS A 78 11.99 1.51 -22.68
N MET A 79 11.60 1.56 -21.40
CA MET A 79 12.50 1.89 -20.29
C MET A 79 13.51 0.77 -20.00
N THR A 80 13.14 -0.49 -20.20
CA THR A 80 13.98 -1.66 -19.87
C THR A 80 15.07 -1.93 -20.89
N GLY A 81 14.80 -1.73 -22.18
CA GLY A 81 15.74 -2.08 -23.29
C GLY A 81 16.99 -1.21 -23.38
N VAL A 82 17.02 -0.04 -22.71
CA VAL A 82 18.11 0.95 -22.87
C VAL A 82 19.24 0.77 -21.84
N LEU A 83 19.00 0.10 -20.72
CA LEU A 83 19.84 0.22 -19.51
C LEU A 83 20.84 -0.91 -19.27
N ILE A 84 20.62 -2.10 -19.81
CA ILE A 84 21.45 -3.27 -19.49
C ILE A 84 22.21 -3.74 -20.74
N LYS A 85 23.53 -3.46 -20.76
CA LYS A 85 24.44 -3.94 -21.83
C LYS A 85 25.11 -5.26 -21.42
N PRO A 86 25.49 -6.12 -22.38
CA PRO A 86 26.28 -7.32 -22.09
C PRO A 86 27.53 -7.00 -21.27
N GLY A 87 27.82 -7.78 -20.22
CA GLY A 87 28.95 -7.58 -19.33
C GLY A 87 28.76 -6.50 -18.25
N ALA A 88 27.52 -6.03 -18.02
CA ALA A 88 27.24 -5.07 -16.94
C ALA A 88 27.56 -5.63 -15.54
N SER A 89 28.01 -4.78 -14.63
CA SER A 89 28.18 -5.14 -13.22
C SER A 89 26.84 -5.42 -12.53
N ASP A 90 26.84 -6.24 -11.46
CA ASP A 90 25.62 -6.55 -10.70
C ASP A 90 24.87 -5.29 -10.25
N LEU A 91 25.59 -4.24 -9.87
CA LEU A 91 25.00 -2.95 -9.50
C LEU A 91 24.28 -2.29 -10.67
N LYS A 92 24.88 -2.28 -11.88
CA LYS A 92 24.22 -1.71 -13.07
C LYS A 92 23.00 -2.51 -13.48
N ILE A 93 23.06 -3.83 -13.38
CA ILE A 93 21.91 -4.71 -13.62
C ILE A 93 20.79 -4.39 -12.63
N MET A 94 21.12 -4.28 -11.32
CA MET A 94 20.12 -4.00 -10.30
C MET A 94 19.48 -2.61 -10.46
N ILE A 95 20.27 -1.59 -10.81
CA ILE A 95 19.73 -0.25 -11.12
C ILE A 95 18.79 -0.33 -12.34
N GLY A 96 19.18 -1.06 -13.38
CA GLY A 96 18.34 -1.26 -14.57
C GLY A 96 17.02 -2.00 -14.25
N ILE A 97 17.02 -2.90 -13.27
CA ILE A 97 15.82 -3.57 -12.74
C ILE A 97 15.00 -2.63 -11.84
N ALA A 98 15.68 -1.83 -11.02
CA ALA A 98 15.02 -0.94 -10.08
C ALA A 98 14.15 0.13 -10.79
N ILE A 99 14.65 0.73 -11.87
CA ILE A 99 13.94 1.81 -12.57
C ILE A 99 12.52 1.41 -13.02
N PRO A 100 12.30 0.29 -13.75
CA PRO A 100 10.94 -0.15 -14.07
C PRO A 100 10.09 -0.50 -12.84
N ILE A 101 10.69 -1.03 -11.77
CA ILE A 101 9.96 -1.30 -10.53
C ILE A 101 9.47 0.00 -9.89
N LEU A 102 10.35 0.99 -9.77
CA LEU A 102 10.04 2.29 -9.20
C LEU A 102 9.02 3.05 -10.06
N PHE A 103 9.06 2.91 -11.37
CA PHE A 103 8.04 3.47 -12.24
C PHE A 103 6.69 2.78 -12.06
N LEU A 104 6.66 1.43 -12.18
CA LEU A 104 5.44 0.62 -12.07
C LEU A 104 4.76 0.76 -10.71
N GLY A 105 5.52 0.77 -9.63
CA GLY A 105 5.01 0.82 -8.27
C GLY A 105 4.13 2.04 -7.96
N ASN A 106 4.19 3.10 -8.78
CA ASN A 106 3.28 4.23 -8.65
C ASN A 106 1.88 3.97 -9.23
N PHE A 107 1.72 2.99 -10.10
CA PHE A 107 0.48 2.75 -10.84
C PHE A 107 -0.16 1.41 -10.52
N VAL A 108 0.65 0.40 -10.21
CA VAL A 108 0.20 -0.96 -9.95
C VAL A 108 0.77 -1.47 -8.61
N ASN A 109 0.11 -2.45 -8.01
CA ASN A 109 0.57 -3.03 -6.75
C ASN A 109 1.83 -3.89 -6.93
N GLY A 110 2.51 -4.21 -5.82
CA GLY A 110 3.76 -4.96 -5.83
C GLY A 110 3.67 -6.34 -6.50
N VAL A 111 2.54 -7.05 -6.37
CA VAL A 111 2.32 -8.35 -7.01
C VAL A 111 2.31 -8.20 -8.54
N ALA A 112 1.53 -7.24 -9.06
CA ALA A 112 1.46 -6.98 -10.49
C ALA A 112 2.81 -6.51 -11.04
N THR A 113 3.52 -5.65 -10.30
CA THR A 113 4.89 -5.23 -10.65
C THR A 113 5.81 -6.44 -10.78
N LEU A 114 5.85 -7.33 -9.80
CA LEU A 114 6.74 -8.49 -9.81
C LEU A 114 6.36 -9.53 -10.85
N THR A 115 5.08 -9.69 -11.17
CA THR A 115 4.65 -10.59 -12.27
C THR A 115 5.26 -10.17 -13.61
N ILE A 116 5.48 -8.87 -13.82
CA ILE A 116 6.13 -8.34 -15.03
C ILE A 116 7.66 -8.43 -14.91
N VAL A 117 8.19 -8.08 -13.74
CA VAL A 117 9.64 -7.89 -13.56
C VAL A 117 10.39 -9.21 -13.33
N ILE A 118 9.80 -10.21 -12.66
CA ILE A 118 10.47 -11.50 -12.42
C ILE A 118 10.89 -12.20 -13.73
N PRO A 119 10.01 -12.37 -14.74
CA PRO A 119 10.42 -12.94 -16.03
C PRO A 119 11.52 -12.13 -16.72
N MET A 120 11.48 -10.80 -16.59
CA MET A 120 12.53 -9.92 -17.11
C MET A 120 13.87 -10.19 -16.40
N ILE A 121 13.87 -10.30 -15.07
CA ILE A 121 15.08 -10.62 -14.29
C ILE A 121 15.64 -11.99 -14.71
N VAL A 122 14.77 -12.99 -14.86
CA VAL A 122 15.17 -14.32 -15.32
C VAL A 122 15.87 -14.26 -16.68
N GLY A 123 15.29 -13.52 -17.65
CA GLY A 123 15.89 -13.32 -18.98
C GLY A 123 17.25 -12.63 -18.92
N ILE A 124 17.35 -11.52 -18.17
CA ILE A 124 18.61 -10.78 -17.97
C ILE A 124 19.67 -11.66 -17.31
N CYS A 125 19.31 -12.40 -16.26
CA CYS A 125 20.25 -13.28 -15.55
C CYS A 125 20.75 -14.43 -16.44
N ALA A 126 19.88 -15.00 -17.26
CA ALA A 126 20.27 -16.03 -18.22
C ALA A 126 21.25 -15.50 -19.28
N GLU A 127 20.97 -14.30 -19.84
CA GLU A 127 21.84 -13.65 -20.83
C GLU A 127 23.19 -13.24 -20.25
N GLN A 128 23.19 -12.72 -19.02
CA GLN A 128 24.39 -12.21 -18.33
C GLN A 128 25.13 -13.31 -17.53
N GLN A 129 24.65 -14.55 -17.54
CA GLN A 129 25.21 -15.67 -16.75
C GLN A 129 25.34 -15.31 -15.25
N ARG A 130 24.28 -14.74 -14.69
CA ARG A 130 24.23 -14.31 -13.28
C ARG A 130 23.18 -15.11 -12.49
N PRO A 131 23.42 -15.39 -11.20
CA PRO A 131 22.44 -16.07 -10.36
C PRO A 131 21.23 -15.19 -10.12
N ILE A 132 20.05 -15.72 -10.35
CA ILE A 132 18.75 -15.03 -10.18
C ILE A 132 18.57 -14.57 -8.74
N SER A 133 19.02 -15.37 -7.76
CA SER A 133 18.92 -15.11 -6.33
C SER A 133 19.56 -13.79 -5.88
N LYS A 134 20.46 -13.21 -6.66
CA LYS A 134 21.04 -11.89 -6.34
C LYS A 134 20.06 -10.74 -6.56
N PHE A 135 19.11 -10.88 -7.49
CA PHE A 135 18.30 -9.74 -7.96
C PHE A 135 16.85 -9.81 -7.54
N ILE A 136 16.32 -11.01 -7.30
CA ILE A 136 14.90 -11.19 -6.96
C ILE A 136 14.53 -10.54 -5.63
N TYR A 137 15.28 -10.81 -4.55
CA TYR A 137 14.92 -10.27 -3.24
C TYR A 137 14.91 -8.74 -3.21
N PRO A 138 15.98 -8.02 -3.66
CA PRO A 138 15.92 -6.56 -3.73
C PRO A 138 14.79 -6.05 -4.62
N ALA A 139 14.47 -6.73 -5.73
CA ALA A 139 13.34 -6.36 -6.57
C ALA A 139 12.01 -6.46 -5.82
N CYS A 140 11.81 -7.50 -5.00
CA CYS A 140 10.62 -7.66 -4.16
C CYS A 140 10.49 -6.55 -3.12
N VAL A 141 11.60 -6.20 -2.47
CA VAL A 141 11.63 -5.12 -1.48
C VAL A 141 11.29 -3.78 -2.13
N LEU A 142 11.92 -3.45 -3.27
CA LEU A 142 11.64 -2.21 -4.00
C LEU A 142 10.19 -2.12 -4.47
N ALA A 143 9.62 -3.23 -4.94
CA ALA A 143 8.21 -3.29 -5.34
C ALA A 143 7.22 -3.10 -4.17
N HIS A 144 7.72 -3.15 -2.93
CA HIS A 144 6.93 -2.96 -1.71
C HIS A 144 7.14 -1.61 -1.04
N ILE A 145 8.37 -1.11 -0.99
CA ILE A 145 8.70 0.19 -0.37
C ILE A 145 8.11 1.34 -1.19
N TRP A 146 8.31 1.30 -2.50
CA TRP A 146 7.99 2.41 -3.40
C TRP A 146 6.49 2.68 -3.61
N PRO A 147 5.56 1.72 -3.65
CA PRO A 147 4.14 2.02 -3.84
C PRO A 147 3.62 3.05 -2.85
N GLY A 148 3.00 4.10 -3.38
CA GLY A 148 2.48 5.22 -2.59
C GLY A 148 3.49 6.34 -2.32
N PHE A 149 4.67 6.31 -2.95
CA PHE A 149 5.56 7.47 -2.94
C PHE A 149 4.93 8.65 -3.66
N LEU A 150 4.60 8.51 -4.94
CA LEU A 150 3.82 9.54 -5.62
C LEU A 150 2.33 9.38 -5.26
N PRO A 151 1.59 10.48 -5.09
CA PRO A 151 0.16 10.45 -4.86
C PRO A 151 -0.59 10.13 -6.17
N THR A 152 -0.39 8.91 -6.68
CA THR A 152 -0.95 8.38 -7.92
C THR A 152 -1.63 7.04 -7.67
N GLY A 153 -2.40 6.56 -8.64
CA GLY A 153 -3.13 5.30 -8.49
C GLY A 153 -4.05 5.30 -7.27
N GLY A 154 -4.21 4.16 -6.63
CA GLY A 154 -5.03 4.02 -5.43
C GLY A 154 -4.53 4.80 -4.20
N ASN A 155 -3.26 5.20 -4.19
CA ASN A 155 -2.68 5.94 -3.07
C ASN A 155 -2.97 7.45 -3.12
N ALA A 156 -3.43 7.97 -4.26
CA ALA A 156 -3.76 9.39 -4.43
C ALA A 156 -4.83 9.90 -3.45
N ALA A 157 -5.73 9.02 -3.03
CA ALA A 157 -6.81 9.34 -2.09
C ALA A 157 -6.46 9.05 -0.62
N GLY A 158 -5.28 8.53 -0.33
CA GLY A 158 -4.90 8.11 1.03
C GLY A 158 -5.02 9.24 2.05
N TYR A 159 -4.57 10.45 1.71
CA TYR A 159 -4.65 11.61 2.58
C TYR A 159 -6.11 11.99 2.92
N LEU A 160 -7.05 11.88 1.96
CA LEU A 160 -8.47 12.14 2.20
C LEU A 160 -9.08 11.11 3.16
N GLN A 161 -8.73 9.83 2.99
CA GLN A 161 -9.17 8.76 3.87
C GLN A 161 -8.72 9.01 5.32
N TYR A 162 -7.47 9.44 5.51
CA TYR A 162 -6.91 9.71 6.83
C TYR A 162 -7.56 10.93 7.46
N ASN A 163 -7.79 11.99 6.68
CA ASN A 163 -8.51 13.17 7.15
C ASN A 163 -9.94 12.81 7.56
N THR A 164 -10.66 12.02 6.78
CA THR A 164 -12.01 11.57 7.16
C THR A 164 -12.03 10.83 8.50
N ILE A 165 -11.03 9.97 8.77
CA ILE A 165 -10.93 9.27 10.05
C ILE A 165 -10.70 10.27 11.21
N LEU A 166 -9.77 11.23 11.02
CA LEU A 166 -9.49 12.25 12.03
C LEU A 166 -10.68 13.16 12.29
N GLU A 167 -11.36 13.64 11.25
CA GLU A 167 -12.55 14.47 11.32
C GLU A 167 -13.68 13.77 12.10
N ASN A 168 -13.93 12.50 11.80
CA ASN A 168 -14.95 11.69 12.48
C ASN A 168 -14.68 11.50 13.98
N LEU A 169 -13.42 11.59 14.40
CA LEU A 169 -12.99 11.46 15.79
C LEU A 169 -12.79 12.82 16.48
N GLY A 170 -12.97 13.94 15.76
CA GLY A 170 -12.68 15.29 16.28
C GLY A 170 -11.19 15.56 16.47
N GLY A 171 -10.34 14.89 15.71
CA GLY A 171 -8.89 15.02 15.80
C GLY A 171 -8.35 16.31 15.20
N VAL A 172 -7.14 16.68 15.61
CA VAL A 172 -6.39 17.80 15.06
C VAL A 172 -5.36 17.35 14.04
N GLY A 173 -5.00 18.25 13.13
CA GLY A 173 -4.08 17.99 12.04
C GLY A 173 -4.79 17.46 10.79
N THR A 174 -4.36 17.95 9.63
CA THR A 174 -4.86 17.54 8.32
C THR A 174 -3.70 17.12 7.43
N PHE A 175 -3.88 16.04 6.71
CA PHE A 175 -2.94 15.63 5.66
C PHE A 175 -3.22 16.46 4.41
N GLU A 176 -2.19 17.06 3.87
CA GLU A 176 -2.22 17.66 2.54
C GLU A 176 -1.97 16.59 1.48
N PHE A 177 -2.23 16.93 0.22
CA PHE A 177 -2.06 16.01 -0.92
C PHE A 177 -0.66 15.38 -0.99
N PHE A 178 0.39 16.13 -0.69
CA PHE A 178 1.77 15.66 -0.71
C PHE A 178 2.32 15.18 0.64
N SER A 179 1.56 15.26 1.71
CA SER A 179 2.05 14.92 3.06
C SER A 179 2.64 13.52 3.16
N MET A 180 1.98 12.53 2.55
CA MET A 180 2.46 11.14 2.56
C MET A 180 3.73 10.96 1.73
N MET A 181 3.84 11.64 0.58
CA MET A 181 5.04 11.63 -0.25
C MET A 181 6.22 12.22 0.52
N ILE A 182 6.03 13.38 1.14
CA ILE A 182 7.09 14.07 1.90
C ILE A 182 7.58 13.19 3.04
N ASN A 183 6.68 12.50 3.76
CA ASN A 183 7.07 11.58 4.83
C ASN A 183 7.92 10.40 4.33
N LYS A 184 7.76 9.99 3.09
CA LYS A 184 8.53 8.88 2.48
C LYS A 184 9.88 9.29 1.89
N ILE A 185 10.12 10.57 1.61
CA ILE A 185 11.34 11.05 0.94
C ILE A 185 12.63 10.51 1.59
N PRO A 186 12.87 10.60 2.92
CA PRO A 186 14.10 10.08 3.50
C PRO A 186 14.18 8.56 3.42
N ILE A 187 13.03 7.88 3.57
CA ILE A 187 12.96 6.43 3.43
C ILE A 187 13.43 6.05 2.04
N GLU A 188 12.89 6.66 1.00
CA GLU A 188 13.22 6.36 -0.39
C GLU A 188 14.67 6.70 -0.73
N ILE A 189 15.17 7.87 -0.32
CA ILE A 189 16.54 8.31 -0.61
C ILE A 189 17.59 7.45 0.10
N ILE A 190 17.32 6.98 1.33
CA ILE A 190 18.28 6.21 2.13
C ILE A 190 18.10 4.72 1.94
N VAL A 191 16.84 4.24 1.99
CA VAL A 191 16.56 2.80 2.01
C VAL A 191 16.72 2.18 0.63
N ILE A 192 16.35 2.86 -0.47
CA ILE A 192 16.53 2.29 -1.82
C ILE A 192 18.00 2.00 -2.12
N PRO A 193 18.95 2.95 -1.98
CA PRO A 193 20.36 2.65 -2.13
C PRO A 193 20.88 1.58 -1.16
N PHE A 194 20.40 1.59 0.08
CA PHE A 194 20.75 0.57 1.07
C PHE A 194 20.27 -0.82 0.63
N VAL A 195 19.02 -0.95 0.20
CA VAL A 195 18.48 -2.22 -0.33
C VAL A 195 19.33 -2.70 -1.49
N ILE A 196 19.60 -1.85 -2.48
CA ILE A 196 20.38 -2.23 -3.66
C ILE A 196 21.79 -2.68 -3.25
N LEU A 197 22.51 -1.89 -2.45
CA LEU A 197 23.91 -2.15 -2.12
C LEU A 197 24.09 -3.31 -1.13
N VAL A 198 23.25 -3.37 -0.11
CA VAL A 198 23.39 -4.33 0.99
C VAL A 198 22.86 -5.70 0.58
N THR A 199 21.68 -5.74 -0.05
CA THR A 199 21.11 -7.04 -0.45
C THR A 199 21.90 -7.73 -1.56
N LEU A 200 22.50 -6.98 -2.51
CA LEU A 200 23.39 -7.56 -3.51
C LEU A 200 24.63 -8.24 -2.89
N LYS A 201 25.12 -7.71 -1.75
CA LYS A 201 26.25 -8.31 -1.01
C LYS A 201 25.83 -9.48 -0.13
N MET A 202 24.60 -9.44 0.40
CA MET A 202 24.08 -10.44 1.34
C MET A 202 23.33 -11.58 0.66
N ALA A 203 22.86 -11.36 -0.56
CA ALA A 203 22.09 -12.36 -1.30
C ALA A 203 22.96 -13.61 -1.56
N PRO A 204 22.43 -14.81 -1.28
CA PRO A 204 23.16 -16.03 -1.50
C PRO A 204 23.29 -16.28 -3.00
N ASP A 205 24.46 -16.79 -3.40
CA ASP A 205 24.65 -17.33 -4.75
C ASP A 205 24.13 -18.77 -4.78
N LEU A 206 22.89 -18.93 -5.23
CA LEU A 206 22.26 -20.26 -5.32
C LEU A 206 22.44 -20.91 -6.69
N GLY A 207 23.31 -20.34 -7.53
CA GLY A 207 23.55 -20.80 -8.90
C GLY A 207 22.39 -20.49 -9.83
N ASN A 208 22.51 -20.95 -11.08
CA ASN A 208 21.42 -20.91 -12.07
C ASN A 208 20.44 -22.05 -11.75
N ILE A 209 19.67 -21.94 -10.68
CA ILE A 209 18.57 -22.89 -10.46
C ILE A 209 17.53 -22.55 -11.53
N PRO A 210 17.14 -23.50 -12.41
CA PRO A 210 15.98 -23.32 -13.26
C PRO A 210 14.84 -22.98 -12.31
N SER A 211 14.29 -21.78 -12.45
CA SER A 211 13.21 -21.35 -11.58
C SER A 211 12.13 -22.41 -11.61
N LYS A 212 11.75 -22.98 -10.46
CA LYS A 212 10.48 -23.71 -10.30
C LYS A 212 9.26 -22.82 -10.61
N VAL A 213 9.50 -21.64 -11.20
CA VAL A 213 8.52 -20.71 -11.77
C VAL A 213 7.74 -21.35 -12.94
N GLU A 214 8.15 -22.52 -13.44
CA GLU A 214 7.29 -23.42 -14.22
C GLU A 214 6.20 -24.09 -13.35
N GLY A 215 6.23 -23.89 -12.03
CA GLY A 215 5.21 -24.39 -11.11
C GLY A 215 3.88 -23.65 -11.24
N ALA A 216 2.79 -24.39 -11.14
CA ALA A 216 1.40 -24.05 -11.47
C ALA A 216 0.86 -22.68 -11.01
N ALA A 217 1.35 -22.09 -9.91
CA ALA A 217 0.86 -20.81 -9.40
C ALA A 217 1.43 -19.59 -10.15
N ALA A 218 2.71 -19.63 -10.54
CA ALA A 218 3.31 -18.59 -11.37
C ALA A 218 2.81 -18.70 -12.82
N ASN A 219 2.59 -19.92 -13.33
CA ASN A 219 1.99 -20.14 -14.63
C ASN A 219 0.52 -19.74 -14.68
N GLN A 220 -0.25 -19.91 -13.61
CA GLN A 220 -1.62 -19.37 -13.55
C GLN A 220 -1.62 -17.85 -13.50
N ALA A 221 -0.82 -17.21 -12.65
CA ALA A 221 -0.72 -15.74 -12.59
C ALA A 221 -0.10 -15.16 -13.88
N VAL A 222 0.89 -15.82 -14.47
CA VAL A 222 1.47 -15.44 -15.77
C VAL A 222 0.52 -15.75 -16.93
N ALA A 223 -0.23 -16.86 -16.90
CA ALA A 223 -1.22 -17.19 -17.91
C ALA A 223 -2.46 -16.29 -17.79
N GLU A 224 -2.95 -16.00 -16.60
CA GLU A 224 -4.04 -15.04 -16.39
C GLU A 224 -3.62 -13.61 -16.75
N ASN A 225 -2.39 -13.20 -16.45
CA ASN A 225 -1.88 -11.88 -16.84
C ASN A 225 -1.39 -11.83 -18.28
N LYS A 226 -0.86 -12.92 -18.88
CA LYS A 226 -0.67 -12.99 -20.34
C LYS A 226 -2.00 -12.99 -21.07
N ALA A 227 -3.01 -13.68 -20.59
CA ALA A 227 -4.37 -13.59 -21.14
C ALA A 227 -4.98 -12.19 -20.96
N LYS A 228 -4.71 -11.51 -19.84
CA LYS A 228 -5.11 -10.12 -19.59
C LYS A 228 -4.22 -9.10 -20.34
N ALA A 229 -2.93 -9.35 -20.49
CA ALA A 229 -2.00 -8.48 -21.24
C ALA A 229 -2.06 -8.71 -22.76
N SER A 230 -2.46 -9.88 -23.24
CA SER A 230 -2.64 -10.17 -24.67
C SER A 230 -3.99 -9.71 -25.21
N SER A 231 -4.90 -9.24 -24.37
CA SER A 231 -6.24 -8.87 -24.77
C SER A 231 -6.45 -7.40 -25.11
N THR A 232 -5.45 -6.61 -25.40
CA THR A 232 -5.57 -5.37 -26.22
C THR A 232 -4.28 -4.56 -26.08
N THR A 233 -3.37 -4.73 -27.01
CA THR A 233 -2.29 -3.76 -27.24
C THR A 233 -2.94 -2.43 -27.62
N MET A 234 -2.72 -1.40 -26.80
CA MET A 234 -3.16 -0.05 -27.13
C MET A 234 -2.51 0.39 -28.45
N THR A 235 -3.27 1.07 -29.29
CA THR A 235 -2.69 1.72 -30.46
C THR A 235 -1.76 2.85 -30.01
N PRO A 236 -0.75 3.24 -30.82
CA PRO A 236 0.15 4.34 -30.46
C PRO A 236 -0.59 5.67 -30.18
N ALA A 237 -1.76 5.87 -30.79
CA ALA A 237 -2.62 7.02 -30.53
C ALA A 237 -3.28 6.93 -29.16
N GLN A 238 -3.79 5.76 -28.78
CA GLN A 238 -4.37 5.51 -27.47
C GLN A 238 -3.34 5.65 -26.34
N GLU A 239 -2.10 5.17 -26.55
CA GLU A 239 -1.02 5.35 -25.59
C GLU A 239 -0.72 6.84 -25.31
N LYS A 240 -0.52 7.61 -26.36
CA LYS A 240 -0.29 9.06 -26.26
C LYS A 240 -1.45 9.77 -25.57
N PHE A 241 -2.68 9.39 -25.91
CA PHE A 241 -3.88 9.94 -25.31
C PHE A 241 -3.97 9.57 -23.81
N THR A 242 -3.70 8.32 -23.45
CA THR A 242 -3.68 7.86 -22.05
C THR A 242 -2.66 8.65 -21.21
N VAL A 243 -1.45 8.83 -21.72
CA VAL A 243 -0.41 9.61 -21.04
C VAL A 243 -0.82 11.08 -20.92
N PHE A 244 -1.41 11.66 -21.96
CA PHE A 244 -1.92 13.03 -21.91
C PHE A 244 -3.02 13.19 -20.85
N VAL A 245 -4.01 12.30 -20.83
CA VAL A 245 -5.10 12.32 -19.83
C VAL A 245 -4.55 12.13 -18.40
N PHE A 246 -3.56 11.26 -18.23
CA PHE A 246 -2.89 11.08 -16.94
C PHE A 246 -2.19 12.36 -16.48
N ILE A 247 -1.39 13.00 -17.34
CA ILE A 247 -0.71 14.26 -17.00
C ILE A 247 -1.74 15.35 -16.67
N ALA A 248 -2.79 15.47 -17.47
CA ALA A 248 -3.88 16.43 -17.24
C ALA A 248 -4.60 16.17 -15.92
N CYS A 249 -4.82 14.89 -15.57
CA CYS A 249 -5.38 14.48 -14.29
C CYS A 249 -4.49 14.91 -13.11
N VAL A 250 -3.19 14.63 -13.16
CA VAL A 250 -2.25 15.01 -12.09
C VAL A 250 -2.18 16.52 -11.94
N VAL A 251 -2.04 17.26 -13.05
CA VAL A 251 -2.05 18.74 -13.04
C VAL A 251 -3.37 19.26 -12.47
N GLY A 252 -4.50 18.68 -12.87
CA GLY A 252 -5.82 19.04 -12.37
C GLY A 252 -5.95 18.80 -10.86
N ILE A 253 -5.47 17.66 -10.34
CA ILE A 253 -5.47 17.35 -8.90
C ILE A 253 -4.63 18.38 -8.12
N VAL A 254 -3.41 18.67 -8.59
CA VAL A 254 -2.53 19.66 -7.96
C VAL A 254 -3.19 21.05 -7.98
N THR A 255 -3.78 21.45 -9.10
CA THR A 255 -4.50 22.72 -9.19
C THR A 255 -5.67 22.80 -8.24
N CYS A 256 -6.49 21.72 -8.14
CA CYS A 256 -7.58 21.66 -7.19
C CYS A 256 -7.09 21.73 -5.74
N ALA A 257 -5.99 21.04 -5.39
CA ALA A 257 -5.40 21.10 -4.07
C ALA A 257 -4.92 22.52 -3.70
N LEU A 258 -4.35 23.27 -4.66
CA LEU A 258 -3.90 24.65 -4.45
C LEU A 258 -5.04 25.67 -4.41
N THR A 259 -6.18 25.39 -5.04
CA THR A 259 -7.33 26.31 -5.14
C THR A 259 -8.44 25.99 -4.13
N GLY A 260 -8.28 24.94 -3.30
CA GLY A 260 -9.30 24.50 -2.35
C GLY A 260 -10.49 23.77 -2.99
N LEU A 261 -10.41 23.41 -4.28
CA LEU A 261 -11.40 22.60 -4.96
C LEU A 261 -11.20 21.11 -4.65
N SER A 262 -12.29 20.34 -4.76
CA SER A 262 -12.23 18.91 -4.46
C SER A 262 -11.35 18.16 -5.47
N THR A 263 -10.33 17.50 -4.99
CA THR A 263 -9.30 16.80 -5.78
C THR A 263 -9.82 15.54 -6.47
N TRP A 264 -10.97 15.02 -6.10
CA TRP A 264 -11.57 13.86 -6.76
C TRP A 264 -12.16 14.16 -8.15
N TYR A 265 -12.51 15.41 -8.46
CA TYR A 265 -13.06 15.79 -9.76
C TYR A 265 -12.14 15.41 -10.94
N PRO A 266 -10.86 15.87 -10.98
CA PRO A 266 -9.97 15.53 -12.09
C PRO A 266 -9.76 14.01 -12.25
N ALA A 267 -9.68 13.28 -11.12
CA ALA A 267 -9.52 11.83 -11.12
C ALA A 267 -10.73 11.13 -11.77
N THR A 268 -11.94 11.54 -11.38
CA THR A 268 -13.19 10.95 -11.90
C THR A 268 -13.40 11.28 -13.37
N ILE A 269 -13.10 12.52 -13.78
CA ILE A 269 -13.16 12.94 -15.19
C ILE A 269 -12.15 12.11 -16.02
N ALA A 270 -10.93 11.96 -15.55
CA ALA A 270 -9.90 11.18 -16.24
C ALA A 270 -10.31 9.70 -16.40
N ALA A 271 -10.81 9.06 -15.34
CA ALA A 271 -11.31 7.68 -15.41
C ALA A 271 -12.45 7.53 -16.41
N PHE A 272 -13.40 8.46 -16.40
CA PHE A 272 -14.49 8.49 -17.36
C PHE A 272 -14.00 8.65 -18.82
N VAL A 273 -13.12 9.63 -19.07
CA VAL A 273 -12.56 9.88 -20.39
C VAL A 273 -11.77 8.69 -20.93
N LEU A 274 -10.93 8.04 -20.10
CA LEU A 274 -10.19 6.84 -20.48
C LEU A 274 -11.10 5.66 -20.82
N THR A 275 -12.20 5.51 -20.10
CA THR A 275 -13.20 4.46 -20.38
C THR A 275 -14.01 4.79 -21.64
N ALA A 276 -14.47 6.03 -21.77
CA ALA A 276 -15.29 6.47 -22.93
C ALA A 276 -14.49 6.48 -24.25
N SER A 277 -13.18 6.76 -24.19
CA SER A 277 -12.30 6.71 -25.38
C SER A 277 -11.93 5.29 -25.82
N GLY A 278 -12.28 4.26 -25.05
CA GLY A 278 -11.88 2.88 -25.32
C GLY A 278 -10.44 2.55 -24.99
N ALA A 279 -9.68 3.45 -24.34
CA ALA A 279 -8.36 3.15 -23.79
C ALA A 279 -8.44 2.12 -22.67
N MET A 280 -9.53 2.16 -21.91
CA MET A 280 -9.97 1.10 -20.98
C MET A 280 -11.34 0.59 -21.41
N SER A 281 -11.51 -0.72 -21.44
CA SER A 281 -12.86 -1.30 -21.65
C SER A 281 -13.71 -1.09 -20.39
N ILE A 282 -15.04 -1.08 -20.55
CA ILE A 282 -15.98 -0.97 -19.42
C ILE A 282 -15.73 -2.10 -18.39
N LYS A 283 -15.42 -3.30 -18.88
CA LYS A 283 -15.12 -4.45 -18.01
C LYS A 283 -13.84 -4.20 -17.19
N GLU A 284 -12.77 -3.78 -17.82
CA GLU A 284 -11.49 -3.48 -17.14
C GLU A 284 -11.65 -2.35 -16.12
N SER A 285 -12.38 -1.29 -16.45
CA SER A 285 -12.66 -0.18 -15.54
C SER A 285 -13.44 -0.65 -14.32
N ARG A 286 -14.48 -1.47 -14.53
CA ARG A 286 -15.28 -2.04 -13.45
C ARG A 286 -14.44 -2.99 -12.57
N ASP A 287 -13.65 -3.87 -13.17
CA ASP A 287 -12.78 -4.79 -12.44
C ASP A 287 -11.72 -4.02 -11.60
N ALA A 288 -11.22 -2.91 -12.12
CA ALA A 288 -10.32 -2.02 -11.40
C ALA A 288 -11.01 -1.36 -10.19
N MET A 289 -12.26 -0.90 -10.34
CA MET A 289 -13.06 -0.30 -9.26
C MET A 289 -13.50 -1.31 -8.19
N THR A 290 -13.43 -2.61 -8.44
CA THR A 290 -13.78 -3.66 -7.46
C THR A 290 -12.58 -4.25 -6.72
N THR A 291 -11.47 -3.53 -6.66
CA THR A 291 -10.29 -3.96 -5.90
C THR A 291 -10.56 -4.02 -4.39
N PRO A 292 -9.98 -5.00 -3.66
CA PRO A 292 -10.23 -5.17 -2.22
C PRO A 292 -10.01 -3.90 -1.39
N VAL A 293 -9.01 -3.07 -1.75
CA VAL A 293 -8.69 -1.85 -1.01
C VAL A 293 -9.85 -0.86 -0.93
N ILE A 294 -10.68 -0.79 -1.97
CA ILE A 294 -11.86 0.08 -2.00
C ILE A 294 -12.90 -0.42 -0.99
N TRP A 295 -13.22 -1.70 -1.02
CA TRP A 295 -14.21 -2.30 -0.12
C TRP A 295 -13.75 -2.31 1.34
N ILE A 296 -12.45 -2.50 1.59
CA ILE A 296 -11.87 -2.34 2.93
C ILE A 296 -12.09 -0.90 3.43
N THR A 297 -11.84 0.10 2.59
CA THR A 297 -12.04 1.50 2.96
C THR A 297 -13.51 1.81 3.24
N VAL A 298 -14.41 1.37 2.37
CA VAL A 298 -15.87 1.52 2.57
C VAL A 298 -16.31 0.94 3.90
N GLY A 299 -15.85 -0.28 4.22
CA GLY A 299 -16.27 -0.99 5.43
C GLY A 299 -15.66 -0.44 6.72
N THR A 300 -14.43 0.11 6.68
CA THR A 300 -13.73 0.57 7.90
C THR A 300 -13.99 2.02 8.27
N LEU A 301 -14.40 2.89 7.33
CA LEU A 301 -14.67 4.29 7.61
C LEU A 301 -15.76 4.50 8.70
N PRO A 302 -16.91 3.81 8.69
CA PRO A 302 -17.95 4.01 9.69
C PRO A 302 -17.53 3.56 11.10
N LEU A 303 -16.47 2.76 11.23
CA LEU A 303 -15.97 2.33 12.54
C LEU A 303 -15.48 3.51 13.39
N ALA A 304 -14.81 4.49 12.78
CA ALA A 304 -14.36 5.69 13.49
C ALA A 304 -15.55 6.48 14.05
N THR A 305 -16.61 6.66 13.24
CA THR A 305 -17.86 7.31 13.66
C THR A 305 -18.54 6.55 14.81
N ALA A 306 -18.59 5.20 14.73
CA ALA A 306 -19.20 4.38 15.77
C ALA A 306 -18.40 4.44 17.08
N LEU A 307 -17.07 4.42 17.03
CA LEU A 307 -16.20 4.55 18.20
C LEU A 307 -16.45 5.88 18.92
N SER A 308 -16.44 6.99 18.20
CA SER A 308 -16.69 8.33 18.75
C SER A 308 -18.11 8.49 19.28
N LYS A 309 -19.13 8.06 18.52
CA LYS A 309 -20.55 8.21 18.88
C LYS A 309 -20.92 7.44 20.16
N THR A 310 -20.28 6.30 20.41
CA THR A 310 -20.56 5.47 21.58
C THR A 310 -19.67 5.76 22.79
N GLY A 311 -18.58 6.51 22.62
CA GLY A 311 -17.55 6.71 23.64
C GLY A 311 -16.63 5.50 23.84
N ALA A 312 -16.62 4.57 22.89
CA ALA A 312 -15.71 3.43 22.92
C ALA A 312 -14.24 3.87 22.72
N ASP A 313 -14.01 4.97 22.02
CA ASP A 313 -12.72 5.62 21.86
C ASP A 313 -12.09 6.04 23.21
N GLN A 314 -12.91 6.61 24.12
CA GLN A 314 -12.47 6.98 25.48
C GLN A 314 -12.03 5.76 26.28
N LEU A 315 -12.82 4.67 26.24
CA LEU A 315 -12.47 3.43 26.94
C LEU A 315 -11.17 2.80 26.38
N ILE A 316 -11.00 2.81 25.07
CA ILE A 316 -9.74 2.35 24.43
C ILE A 316 -8.57 3.17 24.96
N ALA A 317 -8.71 4.50 25.03
CA ALA A 317 -7.66 5.39 25.51
C ALA A 317 -7.34 5.15 26.99
N GLU A 318 -8.36 4.95 27.85
CA GLU A 318 -8.16 4.62 29.27
C GLU A 318 -7.35 3.32 29.43
N VAL A 319 -7.74 2.26 28.74
CA VAL A 319 -7.02 0.97 28.77
C VAL A 319 -5.60 1.14 28.24
N PHE A 320 -5.44 1.89 27.15
CA PHE A 320 -4.14 2.14 26.58
C PHE A 320 -3.23 2.96 27.53
N HIS A 321 -3.79 3.97 28.19
CA HIS A 321 -3.09 4.76 29.21
C HIS A 321 -2.62 3.89 30.39
N GLN A 322 -3.47 2.98 30.86
CA GLN A 322 -3.09 2.04 31.92
C GLN A 322 -1.94 1.12 31.50
N LEU A 323 -1.87 0.73 30.22
CA LEU A 323 -0.82 -0.14 29.68
C LEU A 323 0.49 0.62 29.40
N THR A 324 0.41 1.85 28.94
CA THR A 324 1.58 2.65 28.53
C THR A 324 2.11 3.54 29.67
N GLY A 325 1.30 3.86 30.66
CA GLY A 325 1.67 4.79 31.74
C GLY A 325 2.05 6.15 31.19
N ASP A 326 3.10 6.73 31.77
CA ASP A 326 3.65 8.05 31.39
C ASP A 326 4.71 7.95 30.28
N LEU A 327 4.62 7.00 29.35
CA LEU A 327 5.53 6.92 28.22
C LEU A 327 5.45 8.21 27.38
N PRO A 328 6.61 8.74 26.93
CA PRO A 328 6.60 9.91 26.07
C PRO A 328 5.89 9.61 24.73
N PRO A 329 5.25 10.59 24.10
CA PRO A 329 4.48 10.42 22.86
C PRO A 329 5.23 9.68 21.73
N ILE A 330 6.54 9.95 21.63
CA ILE A 330 7.42 9.28 20.66
C ILE A 330 7.54 7.75 20.92
N ALA A 331 7.59 7.34 22.19
CA ALA A 331 7.67 5.93 22.54
C ALA A 331 6.35 5.20 22.21
N ILE A 332 5.22 5.87 22.40
CA ILE A 332 3.90 5.38 22.02
C ILE A 332 3.82 5.21 20.49
N MET A 333 4.23 6.22 19.74
CA MET A 333 4.27 6.18 18.28
C MET A 333 5.16 5.04 17.76
N VAL A 334 6.36 4.89 18.32
CA VAL A 334 7.31 3.83 17.92
C VAL A 334 6.78 2.45 18.31
N SER A 335 6.13 2.31 19.48
CA SER A 335 5.54 1.03 19.89
C SER A 335 4.41 0.61 18.94
N MET A 336 3.56 1.53 18.49
CA MET A 336 2.53 1.27 17.47
C MET A 336 3.17 0.78 16.16
N TYR A 337 4.23 1.45 15.71
CA TYR A 337 4.99 1.03 14.52
C TYR A 337 5.51 -0.40 14.68
N ILE A 338 6.18 -0.71 15.80
CA ILE A 338 6.77 -2.04 16.05
C ILE A 338 5.68 -3.11 16.10
N VAL A 339 4.56 -2.86 16.76
CA VAL A 339 3.44 -3.80 16.82
C VAL A 339 2.91 -4.10 15.40
N CYS A 340 2.66 -3.08 14.61
CA CYS A 340 2.20 -3.24 13.22
C CYS A 340 3.25 -3.96 12.37
N MET A 341 4.53 -3.64 12.53
CA MET A 341 5.64 -4.28 11.83
C MET A 341 5.78 -5.77 12.18
N LEU A 342 5.59 -6.15 13.43
CA LEU A 342 5.63 -7.56 13.85
C LEU A 342 4.41 -8.32 13.30
N LEU A 343 3.22 -7.75 13.41
CA LEU A 343 1.98 -8.37 12.94
C LEU A 343 1.99 -8.58 11.41
N THR A 344 2.48 -7.61 10.65
CA THR A 344 2.50 -7.69 9.18
C THR A 344 3.41 -8.78 8.63
N GLN A 345 4.34 -9.34 9.42
CA GLN A 345 5.13 -10.50 9.00
C GLN A 345 4.29 -11.77 8.80
N PHE A 346 3.16 -11.84 9.50
CA PHE A 346 2.27 -13.02 9.50
C PHE A 346 0.91 -12.74 8.87
N MET A 347 0.58 -11.47 8.66
CA MET A 347 -0.71 -11.00 8.20
C MET A 347 -0.56 -10.08 6.99
N SER A 348 -1.66 -9.90 6.25
CA SER A 348 -1.69 -8.91 5.17
C SER A 348 -1.44 -7.49 5.72
N ASN A 349 -0.52 -6.76 5.08
CA ASN A 349 -0.22 -5.37 5.39
C ASN A 349 -1.44 -4.43 5.24
N LEU A 350 -2.33 -4.72 4.29
CA LEU A 350 -3.61 -4.00 4.17
C LEU A 350 -4.50 -4.21 5.40
N ALA A 351 -4.51 -5.43 5.94
CA ALA A 351 -5.28 -5.78 7.12
C ALA A 351 -4.78 -5.04 8.37
N VAL A 352 -3.48 -5.16 8.63
CA VAL A 352 -2.84 -4.49 9.76
C VAL A 352 -2.99 -2.97 9.64
N GLY A 353 -2.66 -2.40 8.48
CA GLY A 353 -2.78 -0.95 8.25
C GLY A 353 -4.21 -0.44 8.43
N SER A 354 -5.23 -1.16 7.95
CA SER A 354 -6.63 -0.72 8.08
C SER A 354 -7.14 -0.77 9.51
N ALA A 355 -6.82 -1.84 10.25
CA ALA A 355 -7.25 -2.00 11.63
C ALA A 355 -6.54 -1.01 12.58
N PHE A 356 -5.21 -0.98 12.50
CA PHE A 356 -4.42 -0.20 13.46
C PHE A 356 -4.37 1.29 13.14
N ARG A 357 -4.66 1.73 11.94
CA ARG A 357 -4.76 3.15 11.58
C ARG A 357 -5.86 3.86 12.33
N THR A 358 -7.06 3.26 12.38
CA THR A 358 -8.18 3.80 13.16
C THR A 358 -7.86 3.82 14.64
N LEU A 359 -7.26 2.74 15.17
CA LEU A 359 -6.81 2.68 16.56
C LEU A 359 -5.76 3.77 16.87
N ALA A 360 -4.80 3.98 15.99
CA ALA A 360 -3.78 5.02 16.12
C ALA A 360 -4.40 6.43 16.15
N ALA A 361 -5.42 6.69 15.31
CA ALA A 361 -6.17 7.94 15.32
C ALA A 361 -6.91 8.15 16.65
N VAL A 362 -7.61 7.12 17.15
CA VAL A 362 -8.30 7.15 18.45
C VAL A 362 -7.32 7.51 19.58
N ILE A 363 -6.19 6.81 19.66
CA ILE A 363 -5.17 7.06 20.67
C ILE A 363 -4.67 8.51 20.57
N ALA A 364 -4.34 8.97 19.36
CA ALA A 364 -3.85 10.33 19.17
C ALA A 364 -4.85 11.38 19.66
N VAL A 365 -6.12 11.26 19.25
CA VAL A 365 -7.18 12.23 19.60
C VAL A 365 -7.41 12.26 21.12
N GLN A 366 -7.51 11.09 21.75
CA GLN A 366 -7.79 10.99 23.19
C GLN A 366 -6.63 11.48 24.07
N PHE A 367 -5.39 11.37 23.59
CA PHE A 367 -4.22 11.91 24.30
C PHE A 367 -3.87 13.35 23.90
N GLY A 368 -4.64 13.97 23.01
CA GLY A 368 -4.36 15.31 22.50
C GLY A 368 -3.11 15.40 21.63
N TYR A 369 -2.74 14.29 20.97
CA TYR A 369 -1.61 14.25 20.03
C TYR A 369 -2.05 14.56 18.61
N ASP A 370 -1.08 14.94 17.76
CA ASP A 370 -1.32 15.05 16.33
C ASP A 370 -1.57 13.65 15.73
N GLY A 371 -2.77 13.48 15.16
CA GLY A 371 -3.18 12.19 14.58
C GLY A 371 -2.33 11.74 13.40
N ARG A 372 -1.67 12.67 12.70
CA ARG A 372 -0.88 12.37 11.50
C ARG A 372 0.29 11.44 11.79
N ALA A 373 1.10 11.78 12.79
CA ALA A 373 2.26 10.95 13.18
C ALA A 373 1.83 9.55 13.64
N MET A 374 0.77 9.46 14.45
CA MET A 374 0.27 8.19 14.98
C MET A 374 -0.31 7.29 13.88
N MET A 375 -1.10 7.86 12.97
CA MET A 375 -1.66 7.09 11.84
C MET A 375 -0.58 6.63 10.86
N MET A 376 0.43 7.47 10.60
CA MET A 376 1.58 7.10 9.79
C MET A 376 2.40 5.99 10.46
N SER A 377 2.49 5.93 11.79
CA SER A 377 3.19 4.85 12.48
C SER A 377 2.54 3.49 12.22
N ALA A 378 1.22 3.40 12.28
CA ALA A 378 0.48 2.19 11.97
C ALA A 378 0.64 1.79 10.49
N GLN A 379 0.55 2.74 9.58
CA GLN A 379 0.66 2.50 8.13
C GLN A 379 2.06 2.06 7.72
N GLU A 380 3.10 2.77 8.13
CA GLU A 380 4.47 2.46 7.74
C GLU A 380 4.98 1.21 8.48
N GLY A 381 4.55 0.98 9.72
CA GLY A 381 4.79 -0.28 10.41
C GLY A 381 4.18 -1.46 9.67
N ALA A 382 2.92 -1.35 9.23
CA ALA A 382 2.26 -2.38 8.42
C ALA A 382 2.92 -2.59 7.05
N SER A 383 3.58 -1.58 6.49
CA SER A 383 4.30 -1.66 5.22
C SER A 383 5.70 -2.27 5.35
N ASN A 384 6.24 -2.37 6.57
CA ASN A 384 7.57 -2.93 6.83
C ASN A 384 7.53 -4.47 6.95
N CYS A 385 7.36 -5.16 5.83
CA CYS A 385 7.03 -6.59 5.72
C CYS A 385 8.10 -7.40 4.96
N PHE A 386 9.39 -7.23 5.30
CA PHE A 386 10.50 -7.76 4.49
C PHE A 386 11.21 -8.98 5.05
N MET A 387 10.92 -9.39 6.29
CA MET A 387 11.65 -10.46 6.96
C MET A 387 11.15 -11.86 6.60
N LEU A 388 9.86 -12.03 6.29
CA LEU A 388 9.27 -13.33 6.01
C LEU A 388 8.61 -13.37 4.63
N PRO A 389 8.70 -14.50 3.90
CA PRO A 389 8.03 -14.65 2.61
C PRO A 389 6.50 -14.68 2.75
N THR A 390 5.99 -15.06 3.92
CA THR A 390 4.55 -15.12 4.22
C THR A 390 3.90 -13.76 4.41
N ALA A 391 4.69 -12.71 4.60
CA ALA A 391 4.20 -11.36 4.86
C ALA A 391 3.32 -10.81 3.73
N THR A 392 3.67 -11.09 2.47
CA THR A 392 2.85 -10.68 1.32
C THR A 392 2.98 -11.67 0.15
N PRO A 393 1.95 -11.75 -0.73
CA PRO A 393 2.05 -12.57 -1.94
C PRO A 393 3.26 -12.20 -2.82
N ALA A 394 3.62 -10.93 -2.88
CA ALA A 394 4.78 -10.46 -3.63
C ALA A 394 6.10 -10.99 -3.06
N MET A 395 6.25 -11.03 -1.73
CA MET A 395 7.41 -11.63 -1.07
C MET A 395 7.46 -13.14 -1.29
N MET A 396 6.31 -13.83 -1.25
CA MET A 396 6.22 -15.26 -1.54
C MET A 396 6.64 -15.58 -2.99
N MET A 397 6.18 -14.79 -3.97
CA MET A 397 6.62 -14.94 -5.36
C MET A 397 8.14 -14.83 -5.50
N GLY A 398 8.73 -13.86 -4.80
CA GLY A 398 10.18 -13.69 -4.79
C GLY A 398 10.91 -14.83 -4.10
N TYR A 399 10.35 -15.34 -3.00
CA TYR A 399 10.90 -16.49 -2.28
C TYR A 399 10.99 -17.74 -3.18
N GLU A 400 9.93 -18.04 -3.90
CA GLU A 400 9.87 -19.16 -4.81
C GLU A 400 10.79 -18.96 -6.03
N ALA A 401 10.70 -17.78 -6.67
CA ALA A 401 11.47 -17.47 -7.87
C ALA A 401 12.99 -17.43 -7.62
N GLY A 402 13.42 -16.96 -6.46
CA GLY A 402 14.83 -16.90 -6.08
C GLY A 402 15.40 -18.19 -5.48
N GLY A 403 14.53 -19.16 -5.14
CA GLY A 403 14.94 -20.43 -4.52
C GLY A 403 15.52 -20.27 -3.12
N TYR A 404 15.14 -19.22 -2.40
CA TYR A 404 15.66 -18.88 -1.08
C TYR A 404 15.20 -19.86 0.01
N ARG A 405 15.91 -19.84 1.13
CA ARG A 405 15.46 -20.37 2.42
C ARG A 405 14.93 -19.25 3.29
N ILE A 406 14.06 -19.57 4.26
CA ILE A 406 13.51 -18.55 5.20
C ILE A 406 14.62 -17.76 5.88
N LYS A 407 15.70 -18.42 6.29
CA LYS A 407 16.87 -17.75 6.89
C LYS A 407 17.53 -16.71 6.00
N ASP A 408 17.49 -16.90 4.68
CA ASP A 408 18.08 -15.95 3.73
C ASP A 408 17.22 -14.69 3.67
N PHE A 409 15.89 -14.82 3.69
CA PHE A 409 14.95 -13.72 3.78
C PHE A 409 15.13 -12.92 5.08
N VAL A 410 15.15 -13.61 6.23
CA VAL A 410 15.36 -12.95 7.54
C VAL A 410 16.70 -12.21 7.56
N ARG A 411 17.77 -12.86 7.06
CA ARG A 411 19.11 -12.26 7.02
C ARG A 411 19.16 -10.97 6.18
N MET A 412 18.49 -10.96 5.03
CA MET A 412 18.44 -9.78 4.15
C MET A 412 17.43 -8.74 4.63
N GLY A 413 16.29 -9.17 5.18
CA GLY A 413 15.19 -8.30 5.58
C GLY A 413 15.42 -7.58 6.90
N LEU A 414 16.06 -8.23 7.86
CA LEU A 414 16.25 -7.65 9.20
C LEU A 414 17.01 -6.30 9.18
N PRO A 415 18.13 -6.15 8.46
CA PRO A 415 18.82 -4.85 8.38
C PRO A 415 17.95 -3.75 7.76
N ILE A 416 17.15 -4.08 6.75
CA ILE A 416 16.22 -3.13 6.11
C ILE A 416 15.13 -2.71 7.09
N THR A 417 14.53 -3.68 7.77
CA THR A 417 13.50 -3.46 8.79
C THR A 417 13.99 -2.55 9.91
N ILE A 418 15.19 -2.80 10.43
CA ILE A 418 15.81 -1.97 11.46
C ILE A 418 16.07 -0.55 10.94
N LEU A 419 16.66 -0.43 9.75
CA LEU A 419 16.94 0.88 9.16
C LEU A 419 15.66 1.70 8.96
N MET A 420 14.61 1.11 8.41
CA MET A 420 13.32 1.77 8.23
C MET A 420 12.71 2.19 9.57
N THR A 421 12.78 1.33 10.59
CA THR A 421 12.28 1.66 11.93
C THR A 421 13.02 2.88 12.51
N ILE A 422 14.33 2.93 12.38
CA ILE A 422 15.14 4.06 12.87
C ILE A 422 14.78 5.35 12.12
N ILE A 423 14.79 5.31 10.79
CA ILE A 423 14.49 6.49 9.96
C ILE A 423 13.09 7.00 10.28
N PHE A 424 12.10 6.12 10.32
CA PHE A 424 10.72 6.46 10.62
C PHE A 424 10.59 7.10 12.01
N SER A 425 11.19 6.49 13.03
CA SER A 425 11.11 6.96 14.43
C SER A 425 11.70 8.36 14.64
N ILE A 426 12.66 8.77 13.79
CA ILE A 426 13.31 10.08 13.87
C ILE A 426 12.59 11.10 12.98
N TYR A 427 12.29 10.72 11.74
CA TYR A 427 11.84 11.67 10.73
C TYR A 427 10.35 11.99 10.84
N THR A 428 9.50 11.00 11.11
CA THR A 428 8.04 11.22 11.16
C THR A 428 7.62 12.22 12.22
N PRO A 429 8.12 12.16 13.48
CA PRO A 429 7.79 13.20 14.49
C PRO A 429 8.41 14.56 14.18
N TYR A 430 9.46 14.63 13.38
CA TYR A 430 9.99 15.90 12.86
C TYR A 430 9.05 16.51 11.83
N MET A 431 8.50 15.68 10.93
CA MET A 431 7.60 16.11 9.86
C MET A 431 6.19 16.39 10.36
N PHE A 432 5.70 15.59 11.28
CA PHE A 432 4.42 15.72 11.96
C PHE A 432 4.65 15.77 13.48
N PRO A 433 4.79 16.97 14.08
CA PRO A 433 4.98 17.09 15.51
C PRO A 433 3.89 16.35 16.28
N LEU A 434 4.28 15.52 17.25
CA LEU A 434 3.33 14.72 18.06
C LEU A 434 2.45 15.56 18.98
N ILE A 435 2.95 16.72 19.37
CA ILE A 435 2.21 17.69 20.19
C ILE A 435 1.89 18.87 19.29
N PRO A 436 0.61 19.25 19.16
CA PRO A 436 0.17 20.34 18.29
C PRO A 436 0.81 21.69 18.64
#